data_49f4f7012c2b5ed083c380201429a6ae
#
_entry.id   49f4f7012c2b5ed083c380201429a6ae
#
_cell.length_a   1.000
_cell.length_b   1.000
_cell.length_c   1.000
_cell.angle_alpha   90.00
_cell.angle_beta   90.00
_cell.angle_gamma   90.00
#
_symmetry.space_group_name_H-M   'P 1'
#
loop_
_entity.id
_entity.type
_entity.pdbx_description
1 polymer ?
#
loop_
_entity_poly.entity_id
_entity_poly.type
_entity_poly.pdbx_seq_one_letter_code
_entity_poly.pdbx_strand_id
1 'polypeptide(L)'
;DWERIFSYQPVELTPEEQAFLENETEELCEMIDNWEVKQNNDLPAEIWDFIKEKKFWGMLIDKEHGGLGFSASARSEIVTRIASRSLDAAVAIMVPNSLGPGELLEKYGTEEQKNRYLPRLSDGRETPCFGLTEPEAGSDAGGGMQSRGVVERGEDGKPVINLNFDKRYITLGPKATLLGVAFKLEDPDNLLGKGTEPGITLALLPSHLENIENGNRHLPMNQTFPNGTIRGRDVKIDPETHLIGGVAEAGNGWRMLMECLSEGRANSLPSLSAAGAQFAVRTSSAYTTVRSQFKMSVGKFPGVEEKLAEMAGLSYTIDATKAATLQMVDNGENPTVPSSLSKYHTTEMMRTALDGA
;
A
#
# COMPACT_ATOMS: atom_id res chain seq x y z
N ASP A 1 -23.57 12.26 10.62
CA ASP A 1 -24.77 12.77 9.94
C ASP A 1 -25.39 11.63 9.12
N TRP A 2 -26.59 11.19 9.52
CA TRP A 2 -27.30 10.08 8.88
C TRP A 2 -27.80 10.43 7.49
N GLU A 3 -28.26 11.67 7.28
CA GLU A 3 -28.72 12.13 5.97
C GLU A 3 -27.59 12.04 4.93
N ARG A 4 -26.38 12.39 5.34
CA ARG A 4 -25.21 12.28 4.48
C ARG A 4 -24.88 10.82 4.15
N ILE A 5 -24.91 9.91 5.14
CA ILE A 5 -24.64 8.48 4.90
C ILE A 5 -25.68 7.89 3.94
N PHE A 6 -26.96 8.21 4.11
CA PHE A 6 -28.03 7.73 3.25
C PHE A 6 -28.07 8.40 1.87
N SER A 7 -27.36 9.52 1.68
CA SER A 7 -27.25 10.17 0.37
C SER A 7 -26.19 9.54 -0.54
N TYR A 8 -25.31 8.71 -0.02
CA TYR A 8 -24.30 8.03 -0.82
C TYR A 8 -24.97 7.05 -1.80
N GLN A 9 -24.52 7.12 -3.05
CA GLN A 9 -24.93 6.18 -4.09
C GLN A 9 -23.75 5.22 -4.35
N PRO A 10 -24.00 3.96 -4.69
CA PRO A 10 -22.94 3.06 -5.11
C PRO A 10 -22.13 3.70 -6.25
N VAL A 11 -20.80 3.65 -6.15
CA VAL A 11 -19.92 4.11 -7.22
C VAL A 11 -19.98 3.09 -8.35
N GLU A 12 -20.41 3.51 -9.53
CA GLU A 12 -20.34 2.70 -10.74
C GLU A 12 -18.94 2.88 -11.35
N LEU A 13 -18.28 1.75 -11.65
CA LEU A 13 -17.01 1.78 -12.34
C LEU A 13 -17.19 2.30 -13.76
N THR A 14 -16.23 3.08 -14.24
CA THR A 14 -16.20 3.48 -15.64
C THR A 14 -16.04 2.26 -16.54
N PRO A 15 -16.41 2.33 -17.84
CA PRO A 15 -16.21 1.22 -18.76
C PRO A 15 -14.75 0.75 -18.86
N GLU A 16 -13.78 1.66 -18.72
CA GLU A 16 -12.35 1.34 -18.72
C GLU A 16 -11.94 0.57 -17.45
N GLU A 17 -12.38 1.01 -16.28
CA GLU A 17 -12.14 0.34 -15.00
C GLU A 17 -12.78 -1.05 -14.95
N GLN A 18 -14.02 -1.16 -15.45
CA GLN A 18 -14.72 -2.43 -15.53
C GLN A 18 -13.99 -3.39 -16.51
N ALA A 19 -13.56 -2.91 -17.66
CA ALA A 19 -12.81 -3.70 -18.60
C ALA A 19 -11.49 -4.21 -18.02
N PHE A 20 -10.75 -3.36 -17.30
CA PHE A 20 -9.51 -3.76 -16.62
C PHE A 20 -9.75 -4.82 -15.54
N LEU A 21 -10.84 -4.70 -14.79
CA LEU A 21 -11.24 -5.69 -13.80
C LEU A 21 -11.60 -7.04 -14.43
N GLU A 22 -12.30 -7.04 -15.57
CA GLU A 22 -12.78 -8.25 -16.24
C GLU A 22 -11.74 -8.92 -17.13
N ASN A 23 -10.73 -8.19 -17.61
CA ASN A 23 -9.71 -8.74 -18.49
C ASN A 23 -8.35 -8.84 -17.80
N GLU A 24 -7.62 -7.73 -17.61
CA GLU A 24 -6.24 -7.75 -17.09
C GLU A 24 -6.15 -8.34 -15.68
N THR A 25 -7.14 -8.07 -14.84
CA THR A 25 -7.16 -8.60 -13.47
C THR A 25 -7.49 -10.10 -13.45
N GLU A 26 -8.42 -10.57 -14.27
CA GLU A 26 -8.72 -12.00 -14.39
C GLU A 26 -7.54 -12.75 -15.01
N GLU A 27 -6.92 -12.22 -16.08
CA GLU A 27 -5.74 -12.81 -16.70
C GLU A 27 -4.62 -12.99 -15.68
N LEU A 28 -4.34 -11.94 -14.87
CA LEU A 28 -3.36 -12.04 -13.79
C LEU A 28 -3.73 -13.15 -12.79
N CYS A 29 -4.99 -13.24 -12.39
CA CYS A 29 -5.46 -14.26 -11.45
C CYS A 29 -5.30 -15.68 -12.03
N GLU A 30 -5.53 -15.87 -13.33
CA GLU A 30 -5.36 -17.17 -14.03
C GLU A 30 -3.89 -17.58 -14.14
N MET A 31 -2.98 -16.62 -14.34
CA MET A 31 -1.53 -16.86 -14.42
C MET A 31 -0.92 -17.36 -13.11
N ILE A 32 -1.52 -17.04 -11.93
CA ILE A 32 -0.90 -17.29 -10.63
C ILE A 32 -1.13 -18.74 -10.18
N ASP A 33 -0.04 -19.50 -10.03
CA ASP A 33 0.01 -20.74 -9.25
C ASP A 33 0.57 -20.47 -7.85
N ASN A 34 -0.31 -20.47 -6.84
CA ASN A 34 0.09 -20.23 -5.45
C ASN A 34 1.05 -21.30 -4.91
N TRP A 35 1.02 -22.51 -5.42
CA TRP A 35 1.97 -23.55 -5.02
C TRP A 35 3.38 -23.20 -5.50
N GLU A 36 3.52 -22.84 -6.75
CA GLU A 36 4.79 -22.38 -7.31
C GLU A 36 5.34 -21.15 -6.58
N VAL A 37 4.49 -20.14 -6.34
CA VAL A 37 4.85 -18.93 -5.56
C VAL A 37 5.41 -19.31 -4.18
N LYS A 38 4.79 -20.27 -3.49
CA LYS A 38 5.27 -20.74 -2.18
C LYS A 38 6.59 -21.52 -2.28
N GLN A 39 6.79 -22.35 -3.29
CA GLN A 39 8.04 -23.09 -3.47
C GLN A 39 9.21 -22.15 -3.78
N ASN A 40 8.98 -21.15 -4.60
CA ASN A 40 10.00 -20.19 -5.02
C ASN A 40 10.21 -19.04 -4.01
N ASN A 41 9.31 -18.88 -3.04
CA ASN A 41 9.23 -17.73 -2.13
C ASN A 41 9.18 -16.38 -2.88
N ASP A 42 8.65 -16.37 -4.09
CA ASP A 42 8.49 -15.16 -4.92
C ASP A 42 7.42 -15.39 -5.99
N LEU A 43 6.90 -14.32 -6.55
CA LEU A 43 6.13 -14.39 -7.78
C LEU A 43 7.07 -14.74 -8.95
N PRO A 44 6.66 -15.60 -9.90
CA PRO A 44 7.37 -15.85 -11.13
C PRO A 44 7.68 -14.58 -11.93
N ALA A 45 8.74 -14.61 -12.74
CA ALA A 45 9.19 -13.43 -13.50
C ALA A 45 8.10 -12.89 -14.43
N GLU A 46 7.38 -13.78 -15.11
CA GLU A 46 6.26 -13.44 -16.00
C GLU A 46 5.13 -12.70 -15.29
N ILE A 47 4.89 -13.00 -14.02
CA ILE A 47 3.89 -12.28 -13.21
C ILE A 47 4.38 -10.85 -12.92
N TRP A 48 5.67 -10.69 -12.57
CA TRP A 48 6.24 -9.36 -12.38
C TRP A 48 6.21 -8.52 -13.66
N ASP A 49 6.52 -9.13 -14.79
CA ASP A 49 6.52 -8.47 -16.10
C ASP A 49 5.09 -8.07 -16.50
N PHE A 50 4.11 -8.93 -16.27
CA PHE A 50 2.70 -8.65 -16.52
C PHE A 50 2.18 -7.48 -15.66
N ILE A 51 2.49 -7.47 -14.34
CA ILE A 51 2.12 -6.38 -13.43
C ILE A 51 2.64 -5.03 -13.94
N LYS A 52 3.87 -4.99 -14.46
CA LYS A 52 4.50 -3.79 -15.02
C LYS A 52 3.88 -3.40 -16.36
N GLU A 53 3.80 -4.33 -17.30
CA GLU A 53 3.27 -4.10 -18.65
C GLU A 53 1.84 -3.59 -18.63
N LYS A 54 0.99 -4.19 -17.78
CA LYS A 54 -0.41 -3.79 -17.61
C LYS A 54 -0.60 -2.61 -16.64
N LYS A 55 0.48 -2.04 -16.13
CA LYS A 55 0.48 -0.84 -15.27
C LYS A 55 -0.31 -0.98 -13.97
N PHE A 56 -0.31 -2.16 -13.34
CA PHE A 56 -0.95 -2.35 -12.04
C PHE A 56 -0.38 -1.41 -10.95
N TRP A 57 0.88 -0.97 -11.07
CA TRP A 57 1.46 0.02 -10.16
C TRP A 57 1.09 1.46 -10.50
N GLY A 58 0.53 1.69 -11.67
CA GLY A 58 0.08 3.01 -12.16
C GLY A 58 -1.41 3.26 -11.97
N MET A 59 -2.15 2.41 -11.26
CA MET A 59 -3.59 2.57 -11.09
C MET A 59 -3.98 3.90 -10.42
N LEU A 60 -3.18 4.35 -9.44
CA LEU A 60 -3.39 5.61 -8.74
C LEU A 60 -2.89 6.83 -9.54
N ILE A 61 -1.83 6.65 -10.32
CA ILE A 61 -1.13 7.73 -11.03
C ILE A 61 -2.03 8.28 -12.15
N ASP A 62 -2.10 9.59 -12.26
CA ASP A 62 -2.93 10.27 -13.28
C ASP A 62 -2.51 9.94 -14.72
N LYS A 63 -3.47 9.98 -15.63
CA LYS A 63 -3.25 9.69 -17.06
C LYS A 63 -2.24 10.63 -17.72
N GLU A 64 -2.16 11.88 -17.27
CA GLU A 64 -1.17 12.85 -17.77
C GLU A 64 0.27 12.43 -17.48
N HIS A 65 0.49 11.67 -16.41
CA HIS A 65 1.77 11.08 -16.03
C HIS A 65 1.92 9.62 -16.49
N GLY A 66 1.05 9.17 -17.41
CA GLY A 66 1.12 7.83 -17.99
C GLY A 66 0.52 6.73 -17.13
N GLY A 67 -0.15 7.04 -16.04
CA GLY A 67 -0.91 6.13 -15.19
C GLY A 67 -2.29 5.79 -15.76
N LEU A 68 -3.09 5.08 -14.96
CA LEU A 68 -4.45 4.70 -15.31
C LEU A 68 -5.50 5.67 -14.75
N GLY A 69 -5.19 6.39 -13.65
CA GLY A 69 -6.08 7.35 -13.02
C GLY A 69 -7.39 6.72 -12.54
N PHE A 70 -7.33 5.51 -11.99
CA PHE A 70 -8.50 4.77 -11.54
C PHE A 70 -9.03 5.28 -10.21
N SER A 71 -10.34 5.25 -10.05
CA SER A 71 -11.03 5.57 -8.79
C SER A 71 -10.56 4.69 -7.64
N ALA A 72 -10.74 5.15 -6.40
CA ALA A 72 -10.45 4.34 -5.23
C ALA A 72 -11.31 3.08 -5.18
N SER A 73 -12.56 3.17 -5.64
CA SER A 73 -13.47 2.03 -5.75
C SER A 73 -12.95 0.99 -6.77
N ALA A 74 -12.51 1.39 -7.95
CA ALA A 74 -11.94 0.48 -8.94
C ALA A 74 -10.67 -0.21 -8.42
N ARG A 75 -9.74 0.55 -7.85
CA ARG A 75 -8.52 -0.01 -7.24
C ARG A 75 -8.83 -1.02 -6.14
N SER A 76 -9.87 -0.77 -5.34
CA SER A 76 -10.33 -1.68 -4.29
C SER A 76 -10.87 -2.98 -4.86
N GLU A 77 -11.72 -2.94 -5.88
CA GLU A 77 -12.28 -4.14 -6.50
C GLU A 77 -11.18 -4.99 -7.17
N ILE A 78 -10.23 -4.36 -7.86
CA ILE A 78 -9.06 -5.03 -8.45
C ILE A 78 -8.25 -5.73 -7.36
N VAL A 79 -7.89 -5.03 -6.27
CA VAL A 79 -7.13 -5.62 -5.17
C VAL A 79 -7.91 -6.74 -4.48
N THR A 80 -9.22 -6.57 -4.25
CA THR A 80 -10.08 -7.61 -3.66
C THR A 80 -10.09 -8.87 -4.53
N ARG A 81 -10.22 -8.72 -5.85
CA ARG A 81 -10.20 -9.83 -6.82
C ARG A 81 -8.87 -10.57 -6.78
N ILE A 82 -7.74 -9.86 -6.88
CA ILE A 82 -6.40 -10.47 -6.83
C ILE A 82 -6.17 -11.15 -5.48
N ALA A 83 -6.55 -10.52 -4.37
CA ALA A 83 -6.37 -11.07 -3.02
C ALA A 83 -7.17 -12.36 -2.80
N SER A 84 -8.32 -12.50 -3.44
CA SER A 84 -9.11 -13.75 -3.40
C SER A 84 -8.38 -14.92 -4.07
N ARG A 85 -7.41 -14.64 -4.93
CA ARG A 85 -6.57 -15.63 -5.62
C ARG A 85 -5.19 -15.76 -4.98
N SER A 86 -4.51 -14.63 -4.75
CA SER A 86 -3.15 -14.58 -4.18
C SER A 86 -2.94 -13.34 -3.32
N LEU A 87 -2.72 -13.55 -2.04
CA LEU A 87 -2.38 -12.46 -1.12
C LEU A 87 -1.03 -11.83 -1.49
N ASP A 88 -0.06 -12.64 -1.91
CA ASP A 88 1.30 -12.16 -2.24
C ASP A 88 1.28 -11.21 -3.45
N ALA A 89 0.52 -11.54 -4.49
CA ALA A 89 0.32 -10.66 -5.65
C ALA A 89 -0.47 -9.38 -5.28
N ALA A 90 -1.53 -9.52 -4.48
CA ALA A 90 -2.32 -8.38 -4.04
C ALA A 90 -1.46 -7.37 -3.25
N VAL A 91 -0.62 -7.85 -2.31
CA VAL A 91 0.28 -6.98 -1.53
C VAL A 91 1.32 -6.31 -2.43
N ALA A 92 1.89 -7.03 -3.39
CA ALA A 92 2.86 -6.48 -4.34
C ALA A 92 2.27 -5.35 -5.22
N ILE A 93 0.96 -5.39 -5.47
CA ILE A 93 0.24 -4.38 -6.28
C ILE A 93 -0.31 -3.25 -5.42
N MET A 94 -0.94 -3.57 -4.28
CA MET A 94 -1.64 -2.55 -3.49
C MET A 94 -0.69 -1.56 -2.81
N VAL A 95 0.52 -1.99 -2.41
CA VAL A 95 1.44 -1.13 -1.66
C VAL A 95 1.95 0.04 -2.51
N PRO A 96 2.38 -0.13 -3.78
CA PRO A 96 2.67 1.00 -4.66
C PRO A 96 1.50 1.97 -4.85
N ASN A 97 0.27 1.48 -4.81
CA ASN A 97 -0.96 2.26 -4.96
C ASN A 97 -1.54 2.78 -3.62
N SER A 98 -0.82 2.71 -2.50
CA SER A 98 -1.31 3.19 -1.19
C SER A 98 -0.24 3.87 -0.35
N LEU A 99 0.88 3.22 -0.09
CA LEU A 99 2.04 3.76 0.65
C LEU A 99 3.29 3.70 -0.23
N GLY A 100 3.13 3.94 -1.51
CA GLY A 100 4.23 4.15 -2.43
C GLY A 100 4.57 5.64 -2.55
N PRO A 101 5.73 5.97 -3.13
CA PRO A 101 6.05 7.36 -3.41
C PRO A 101 5.12 8.00 -4.46
N GLY A 102 4.34 7.21 -5.22
CA GLY A 102 3.46 7.71 -6.27
C GLY A 102 2.45 8.74 -5.75
N GLU A 103 1.65 8.41 -4.74
CA GLU A 103 0.67 9.33 -4.15
C GLU A 103 1.32 10.57 -3.54
N LEU A 104 2.45 10.39 -2.85
CA LEU A 104 3.20 11.50 -2.28
C LEU A 104 3.71 12.46 -3.38
N LEU A 105 4.16 11.91 -4.50
CA LEU A 105 4.61 12.71 -5.65
C LEU A 105 3.45 13.44 -6.33
N GLU A 106 2.31 12.77 -6.53
CA GLU A 106 1.11 13.42 -7.12
C GLU A 106 0.68 14.64 -6.30
N LYS A 107 0.64 14.51 -4.97
CA LYS A 107 0.17 15.57 -4.07
C LYS A 107 1.23 16.64 -3.78
N TYR A 108 2.49 16.26 -3.60
CA TYR A 108 3.53 17.13 -3.04
C TYR A 108 4.80 17.23 -3.88
N GLY A 109 4.97 16.38 -4.89
CA GLY A 109 6.15 16.41 -5.73
C GLY A 109 6.30 17.72 -6.50
N THR A 110 7.54 18.16 -6.71
CA THR A 110 7.79 19.23 -7.68
C THR A 110 7.46 18.76 -9.10
N GLU A 111 7.20 19.66 -10.01
CA GLU A 111 6.91 19.30 -11.41
C GLU A 111 8.05 18.46 -12.04
N GLU A 112 9.30 18.76 -11.67
CA GLU A 112 10.45 17.98 -12.11
C GLU A 112 10.40 16.54 -11.57
N GLN A 113 10.07 16.37 -10.27
CA GLN A 113 9.93 15.06 -9.66
C GLN A 113 8.77 14.26 -10.25
N LYS A 114 7.61 14.88 -10.46
CA LYS A 114 6.44 14.26 -11.09
C LYS A 114 6.78 13.77 -12.49
N ASN A 115 7.26 14.66 -13.36
CA ASN A 115 7.62 14.35 -14.74
C ASN A 115 8.71 13.28 -14.86
N ARG A 116 9.63 13.20 -13.90
CA ARG A 116 10.71 12.21 -13.87
C ARG A 116 10.25 10.84 -13.39
N TYR A 117 9.51 10.78 -12.28
CA TYR A 117 9.28 9.53 -11.56
C TYR A 117 7.91 8.91 -11.80
N LEU A 118 6.84 9.69 -11.94
CA LEU A 118 5.49 9.12 -12.08
C LEU A 118 5.34 8.22 -13.32
N PRO A 119 5.82 8.60 -14.52
CA PRO A 119 5.78 7.69 -15.66
C PRO A 119 6.58 6.40 -15.46
N ARG A 120 7.70 6.49 -14.74
CA ARG A 120 8.59 5.34 -14.48
C ARG A 120 8.04 4.39 -13.42
N LEU A 121 7.29 4.94 -12.46
CA LEU A 121 6.53 4.15 -11.47
C LEU A 121 5.35 3.46 -12.14
N SER A 122 4.64 4.16 -13.01
CA SER A 122 3.47 3.63 -13.70
C SER A 122 3.79 2.44 -14.61
N ASP A 123 4.86 2.53 -15.41
CA ASP A 123 5.27 1.49 -16.36
C ASP A 123 6.26 0.46 -15.78
N GLY A 124 6.56 0.56 -14.49
CA GLY A 124 7.39 -0.41 -13.78
C GLY A 124 8.88 -0.32 -14.06
N ARG A 125 9.38 0.74 -14.74
CA ARG A 125 10.83 1.02 -14.86
C ARG A 125 11.45 1.32 -13.50
N GLU A 126 10.67 1.85 -12.56
CA GLU A 126 11.05 1.94 -11.16
C GLU A 126 10.14 1.05 -10.30
N THR A 127 10.75 0.28 -9.43
CA THR A 127 10.05 -0.49 -8.40
C THR A 127 10.08 0.31 -7.10
N PRO A 128 8.93 0.79 -6.61
CA PRO A 128 8.91 1.64 -5.42
C PRO A 128 8.91 0.84 -4.12
N CYS A 129 9.45 1.45 -3.06
CA CYS A 129 9.13 1.09 -1.68
C CYS A 129 9.06 2.34 -0.81
N PHE A 130 8.52 2.21 0.42
CA PHE A 130 8.52 3.29 1.38
C PHE A 130 9.02 2.84 2.75
N GLY A 131 10.16 3.38 3.18
CA GLY A 131 10.80 3.13 4.47
C GLY A 131 10.30 4.05 5.56
N LEU A 132 9.34 3.58 6.36
CA LEU A 132 8.85 4.27 7.56
C LEU A 132 9.28 3.53 8.83
N THR A 133 8.87 2.27 8.98
CA THR A 133 9.11 1.42 10.15
C THR A 133 10.60 1.14 10.38
N GLU A 134 11.02 1.16 11.63
CA GLU A 134 12.38 0.89 12.09
C GLU A 134 12.39 -0.21 13.16
N PRO A 135 13.55 -0.80 13.50
CA PRO A 135 13.64 -1.77 14.59
C PRO A 135 13.04 -1.27 15.91
N GLU A 136 13.29 0.00 16.26
CA GLU A 136 12.84 0.63 17.51
C GLU A 136 11.57 1.50 17.34
N ALA A 137 11.03 1.62 16.12
CA ALA A 137 9.90 2.49 15.81
C ALA A 137 8.88 1.78 14.91
N GLY A 138 8.00 1.00 15.54
CA GLY A 138 6.88 0.32 14.91
C GLY A 138 5.60 1.15 14.99
N SER A 139 4.79 0.94 16.03
CA SER A 139 3.53 1.66 16.25
C SER A 139 3.73 3.15 16.48
N ASP A 140 4.80 3.53 17.19
CA ASP A 140 5.24 4.92 17.35
C ASP A 140 6.26 5.30 16.27
N ALA A 141 5.85 5.22 15.00
CA ALA A 141 6.74 5.49 13.87
C ALA A 141 7.27 6.95 13.84
N GLY A 142 6.47 7.89 14.31
CA GLY A 142 6.86 9.31 14.37
C GLY A 142 7.79 9.63 15.55
N GLY A 143 7.36 9.29 16.76
CA GLY A 143 8.09 9.61 17.99
C GLY A 143 9.38 8.82 18.14
N GLY A 144 9.30 7.51 17.88
CA GLY A 144 10.41 6.55 18.02
C GLY A 144 11.46 6.57 16.91
N MET A 145 11.23 7.31 15.81
CA MET A 145 12.11 7.33 14.64
C MET A 145 13.56 7.69 14.99
N GLN A 146 14.51 6.85 14.58
CA GLN A 146 15.94 7.03 14.78
C GLN A 146 16.67 7.47 13.51
N SER A 147 16.08 7.24 12.31
CA SER A 147 16.65 7.72 11.05
C SER A 147 16.80 9.23 11.09
N ARG A 148 17.97 9.72 10.70
CA ARG A 148 18.37 11.10 10.84
C ARG A 148 19.12 11.60 9.61
N GLY A 149 18.79 12.82 9.17
CA GLY A 149 19.52 13.56 8.14
C GLY A 149 20.04 14.86 8.74
N VAL A 150 21.34 15.12 8.61
CA VAL A 150 21.97 16.36 9.08
C VAL A 150 22.36 17.20 7.88
N VAL A 151 21.91 18.44 7.85
CA VAL A 151 22.30 19.39 6.81
C VAL A 151 23.70 19.92 7.10
N GLU A 152 24.54 19.88 6.08
CA GLU A 152 25.91 20.40 6.14
C GLU A 152 26.26 21.14 4.84
N ARG A 153 27.37 21.88 4.83
CA ARG A 153 27.88 22.51 3.61
C ARG A 153 28.66 21.51 2.79
N GLY A 154 28.22 21.31 1.54
CA GLY A 154 28.97 20.54 0.57
C GLY A 154 30.27 21.22 0.13
N GLU A 155 31.07 20.51 -0.66
CA GLU A 155 32.33 21.02 -1.18
C GLU A 155 32.14 22.24 -2.10
N ASP A 156 31.01 22.33 -2.78
CA ASP A 156 30.61 23.47 -3.61
C ASP A 156 29.95 24.63 -2.83
N GLY A 157 29.86 24.50 -1.49
CA GLY A 157 29.25 25.46 -0.58
C GLY A 157 27.73 25.39 -0.49
N LYS A 158 27.07 24.51 -1.27
CA LYS A 158 25.61 24.29 -1.18
C LYS A 158 25.23 23.39 -0.01
N PRO A 159 23.98 23.46 0.46
CA PRO A 159 23.49 22.50 1.44
C PRO A 159 23.46 21.07 0.88
N VAL A 160 23.93 20.12 1.67
CA VAL A 160 23.86 18.67 1.42
C VAL A 160 23.34 18.02 2.70
N ILE A 161 22.50 17.01 2.59
CA ILE A 161 22.03 16.23 3.73
C ILE A 161 22.87 14.96 3.84
N ASN A 162 23.47 14.73 5.01
CA ASN A 162 24.08 13.46 5.36
C ASN A 162 23.04 12.59 6.05
N LEU A 163 22.53 11.56 5.33
CA LEU A 163 21.39 10.77 5.75
C LEU A 163 21.83 9.38 6.24
N ASN A 164 21.35 9.02 7.44
CA ASN A 164 21.52 7.69 8.02
C ASN A 164 20.15 7.09 8.35
N PHE A 165 19.88 5.87 7.90
CA PHE A 165 18.63 5.16 8.15
C PHE A 165 18.79 3.63 8.21
N ASP A 166 17.96 2.98 9.01
CA ASP A 166 17.82 1.51 9.09
C ASP A 166 16.32 1.19 9.17
N LYS A 167 15.75 0.80 8.03
CA LYS A 167 14.31 0.54 7.90
C LYS A 167 14.05 -0.97 7.83
N ARG A 168 12.95 -1.40 8.46
CA ARG A 168 12.62 -2.81 8.62
C ARG A 168 11.19 -3.11 8.19
N TYR A 169 10.95 -4.32 7.71
CA TYR A 169 9.64 -4.77 7.20
C TYR A 169 9.13 -3.94 6.03
N ILE A 170 10.03 -3.57 5.13
CA ILE A 170 9.69 -2.73 4.00
C ILE A 170 9.23 -3.60 2.83
N THR A 171 7.94 -3.50 2.50
CA THR A 171 7.36 -4.20 1.34
C THR A 171 7.99 -3.66 0.06
N LEU A 172 8.35 -4.57 -0.83
CA LEU A 172 9.15 -4.37 -2.05
C LEU A 172 10.60 -3.89 -1.79
N GLY A 173 11.01 -3.58 -0.57
CA GLY A 173 12.36 -3.09 -0.24
C GLY A 173 13.49 -3.90 -0.89
N PRO A 174 13.50 -5.24 -0.82
CA PRO A 174 14.57 -6.05 -1.46
C PRO A 174 14.67 -5.94 -2.98
N LYS A 175 13.59 -5.50 -3.65
CA LYS A 175 13.51 -5.34 -5.11
C LYS A 175 13.44 -3.87 -5.54
N ALA A 176 13.38 -2.94 -4.60
CA ALA A 176 13.14 -1.54 -4.90
C ALA A 176 14.31 -0.90 -5.64
N THR A 177 13.99 -0.11 -6.65
CA THR A 177 14.94 0.76 -7.38
C THR A 177 14.77 2.21 -6.96
N LEU A 178 13.62 2.56 -6.38
CA LEU A 178 13.28 3.89 -5.88
C LEU A 178 12.72 3.80 -4.46
N LEU A 179 13.42 4.37 -3.51
CA LEU A 179 13.09 4.31 -2.09
C LEU A 179 12.52 5.65 -1.61
N GLY A 180 11.28 5.66 -1.15
CA GLY A 180 10.79 6.71 -0.26
C GLY A 180 11.31 6.45 1.15
N VAL A 181 11.88 7.45 1.81
CA VAL A 181 12.43 7.31 3.17
C VAL A 181 11.99 8.46 4.05
N ALA A 182 11.41 8.14 5.21
CA ALA A 182 11.10 9.12 6.26
C ALA A 182 12.24 9.18 7.29
N PHE A 183 12.63 10.38 7.68
CA PHE A 183 13.71 10.62 8.65
C PHE A 183 13.51 11.94 9.38
N LYS A 184 14.13 12.11 10.55
CA LYS A 184 14.22 13.38 11.25
C LYS A 184 15.33 14.24 10.63
N LEU A 185 14.97 15.44 10.19
CA LEU A 185 15.90 16.41 9.61
C LEU A 185 16.42 17.35 10.70
N GLU A 186 17.72 17.56 10.72
CA GLU A 186 18.43 18.53 11.54
C GLU A 186 19.24 19.48 10.65
N ASP A 187 19.16 20.76 10.93
CA ASP A 187 19.88 21.82 10.20
C ASP A 187 20.54 22.78 11.19
N PRO A 188 21.66 22.35 11.85
CA PRO A 188 22.29 23.12 12.92
C PRO A 188 22.64 24.56 12.54
N ASP A 189 23.04 24.79 11.30
CA ASP A 189 23.41 26.08 10.76
C ASP A 189 22.26 26.82 10.05
N ASN A 190 21.05 26.26 10.09
CA ASN A 190 19.86 26.78 9.41
C ASN A 190 20.09 27.11 7.91
N LEU A 191 20.80 26.23 7.21
CA LEU A 191 21.16 26.43 5.80
C LEU A 191 19.97 26.36 4.85
N LEU A 192 18.92 25.62 5.24
CA LEU A 192 17.66 25.50 4.49
C LEU A 192 16.65 26.60 4.85
N GLY A 193 16.92 27.39 5.91
CA GLY A 193 16.00 28.43 6.36
C GLY A 193 14.71 27.92 7.01
N LYS A 194 14.70 26.68 7.53
CA LYS A 194 13.53 26.03 8.16
C LYS A 194 13.68 25.85 9.67
N GLY A 195 14.68 26.48 10.28
CA GLY A 195 15.08 26.30 11.69
C GLY A 195 16.04 25.14 11.86
N THR A 196 16.55 24.97 13.08
CA THR A 196 17.58 23.98 13.41
C THR A 196 17.05 22.54 13.49
N GLU A 197 15.75 22.38 13.76
CA GLU A 197 15.04 21.10 13.85
C GLU A 197 13.75 21.15 13.03
N PRO A 198 13.81 21.07 11.69
CA PRO A 198 12.61 21.14 10.86
C PRO A 198 11.60 20.03 11.16
N GLY A 199 12.08 18.82 11.53
CA GLY A 199 11.23 17.68 11.88
C GLY A 199 11.26 16.56 10.84
N ILE A 200 10.21 15.72 10.86
CA ILE A 200 10.13 14.57 9.95
C ILE A 200 10.02 15.06 8.51
N THR A 201 10.92 14.55 7.69
CA THR A 201 11.08 14.91 6.27
C THR A 201 11.11 13.65 5.43
N LEU A 202 10.68 13.74 4.17
CA LEU A 202 10.59 12.62 3.24
C LEU A 202 11.58 12.80 2.10
N ALA A 203 12.39 11.79 1.83
CA ALA A 203 13.27 11.76 0.68
C ALA A 203 12.89 10.66 -0.31
N LEU A 204 13.23 10.89 -1.57
CA LEU A 204 13.11 9.95 -2.68
C LEU A 204 14.51 9.61 -3.18
N LEU A 205 14.92 8.35 -2.97
CA LEU A 205 16.29 7.91 -3.17
C LEU A 205 16.36 6.82 -4.22
N PRO A 206 17.05 7.00 -5.36
CA PRO A 206 17.45 5.88 -6.20
C PRO A 206 18.29 4.86 -5.41
N SER A 207 17.98 3.58 -5.52
CA SER A 207 18.67 2.53 -4.75
C SER A 207 20.14 2.34 -5.08
N HIS A 208 20.57 2.87 -6.24
CA HIS A 208 21.97 2.82 -6.69
C HIS A 208 22.84 3.96 -6.14
N LEU A 209 22.28 4.85 -5.32
CA LEU A 209 23.12 5.85 -4.63
C LEU A 209 24.15 5.14 -3.73
N GLU A 210 25.31 5.75 -3.64
CA GLU A 210 26.40 5.24 -2.80
C GLU A 210 25.93 5.10 -1.34
N ASN A 211 26.38 4.03 -0.70
CA ASN A 211 26.08 3.72 0.71
C ASN A 211 24.61 3.35 1.00
N ILE A 212 23.81 3.02 -0.01
CA ILE A 212 22.48 2.42 0.15
C ILE A 212 22.57 0.90 -0.03
N GLU A 213 21.90 0.16 0.84
CA GLU A 213 21.79 -1.29 0.80
C GLU A 213 20.31 -1.70 0.83
N ASN A 214 19.86 -2.45 -0.18
CA ASN A 214 18.64 -3.22 -0.12
C ASN A 214 18.98 -4.54 0.57
N GLY A 215 18.54 -4.68 1.82
CA GLY A 215 18.97 -5.77 2.67
C GLY A 215 18.22 -7.08 2.47
N ASN A 216 18.41 -7.97 3.41
CA ASN A 216 17.87 -9.33 3.37
C ASN A 216 16.34 -9.35 3.36
N ARG A 217 15.80 -10.33 2.65
CA ARG A 217 14.37 -10.60 2.59
C ARG A 217 13.87 -11.22 3.88
N HIS A 218 12.69 -10.78 4.33
CA HIS A 218 11.89 -11.39 5.37
C HIS A 218 10.73 -12.19 4.76
N LEU A 219 10.25 -13.18 5.49
CA LEU A 219 9.03 -13.94 5.17
C LEU A 219 8.03 -13.77 6.33
N PRO A 220 7.42 -12.56 6.49
CA PRO A 220 6.55 -12.29 7.63
C PRO A 220 5.32 -13.19 7.58
N MET A 221 5.06 -13.91 8.67
CA MET A 221 3.98 -14.90 8.76
C MET A 221 4.00 -15.95 7.61
N ASN A 222 5.19 -16.25 7.11
CA ASN A 222 5.41 -17.16 5.99
C ASN A 222 4.76 -16.69 4.67
N GLN A 223 4.53 -15.39 4.51
CA GLN A 223 4.11 -14.79 3.25
C GLN A 223 5.30 -14.54 2.33
N THR A 224 5.08 -14.64 1.03
CA THR A 224 6.14 -14.65 0.03
C THR A 224 6.24 -13.36 -0.80
N PHE A 225 5.41 -12.35 -0.55
CA PHE A 225 5.62 -11.03 -1.13
C PHE A 225 6.98 -10.45 -0.69
N PRO A 226 7.70 -9.74 -1.58
CA PRO A 226 8.99 -9.16 -1.22
C PRO A 226 8.86 -8.20 -0.02
N ASN A 227 9.57 -8.51 1.05
CA ASN A 227 9.63 -7.70 2.27
C ASN A 227 11.03 -7.81 2.87
N GLY A 228 11.58 -6.71 3.40
CA GLY A 228 12.93 -6.76 3.94
C GLY A 228 13.38 -5.46 4.57
N THR A 229 14.70 -5.31 4.70
CA THR A 229 15.33 -4.09 5.20
C THR A 229 15.83 -3.22 4.06
N ILE A 230 15.90 -1.93 4.29
CA ILE A 230 16.66 -0.97 3.50
C ILE A 230 17.52 -0.13 4.45
N ARG A 231 18.77 0.12 4.10
CA ARG A 231 19.73 0.84 4.94
C ARG A 231 20.51 1.87 4.14
N GLY A 232 20.86 2.95 4.82
CA GLY A 232 21.80 3.95 4.31
C GLY A 232 22.72 4.41 5.43
N ARG A 233 24.01 4.57 5.10
CA ARG A 233 25.04 5.06 6.00
C ARG A 233 25.83 6.17 5.34
N ASP A 234 25.77 7.38 5.92
CA ASP A 234 26.43 8.57 5.37
C ASP A 234 26.06 8.84 3.89
N VAL A 235 24.77 8.64 3.55
CA VAL A 235 24.26 8.88 2.20
C VAL A 235 24.15 10.39 1.98
N LYS A 236 24.90 10.91 1.00
CA LYS A 236 24.87 12.33 0.64
C LYS A 236 23.76 12.59 -0.37
N ILE A 237 22.81 13.45 -0.01
CA ILE A 237 21.69 13.81 -0.88
C ILE A 237 21.54 15.33 -1.00
N ASP A 238 21.16 15.78 -2.19
CA ASP A 238 20.82 17.15 -2.48
C ASP A 238 19.38 17.43 -2.02
N PRO A 239 19.15 18.40 -1.13
CA PRO A 239 17.82 18.67 -0.60
C PRO A 239 16.80 19.13 -1.66
N GLU A 240 17.20 19.81 -2.73
CA GLU A 240 16.26 20.29 -3.75
C GLU A 240 15.74 19.14 -4.62
N THR A 241 16.59 18.18 -4.97
CA THR A 241 16.24 17.09 -5.88
C THR A 241 15.70 15.86 -5.17
N HIS A 242 16.16 15.57 -3.94
CA HIS A 242 15.83 14.34 -3.25
C HIS A 242 14.72 14.48 -2.20
N LEU A 243 14.50 15.67 -1.61
CA LEU A 243 13.34 15.83 -0.73
C LEU A 243 12.06 15.87 -1.55
N ILE A 244 11.05 15.13 -1.15
CA ILE A 244 9.72 15.18 -1.81
C ILE A 244 9.13 16.57 -1.64
N GLY A 245 8.90 17.27 -2.75
CA GLY A 245 8.48 18.68 -2.76
C GLY A 245 9.63 19.68 -2.55
N GLY A 246 10.89 19.22 -2.57
CA GLY A 246 12.08 20.04 -2.39
C GLY A 246 12.21 20.60 -0.98
N VAL A 247 13.06 21.61 -0.84
CA VAL A 247 13.29 22.31 0.45
C VAL A 247 12.00 22.95 1.00
N ALA A 248 11.05 23.30 0.13
CA ALA A 248 9.78 23.91 0.57
C ALA A 248 9.01 23.01 1.55
N GLU A 249 9.04 21.70 1.35
CA GLU A 249 8.32 20.70 2.16
C GLU A 249 9.20 20.07 3.26
N ALA A 250 10.43 20.52 3.46
CA ALA A 250 11.26 20.06 4.56
C ALA A 250 10.58 20.28 5.92
N GLY A 251 10.48 19.23 6.74
CA GLY A 251 9.79 19.22 8.04
C GLY A 251 8.29 18.91 7.97
N ASN A 252 7.67 18.91 6.80
CA ASN A 252 6.23 18.63 6.64
C ASN A 252 5.91 17.13 6.43
N GLY A 253 6.91 16.27 6.44
CA GLY A 253 6.78 14.86 6.07
C GLY A 253 5.75 14.08 6.88
N TRP A 254 5.59 14.37 8.18
CA TRP A 254 4.58 13.68 8.97
C TRP A 254 3.16 14.01 8.54
N ARG A 255 2.88 15.28 8.25
CA ARG A 255 1.59 15.71 7.71
C ARG A 255 1.30 15.04 6.37
N MET A 256 2.27 15.07 5.45
CA MET A 256 2.17 14.46 4.13
C MET A 256 1.85 12.96 4.22
N LEU A 257 2.54 12.24 5.11
CA LEU A 257 2.27 10.82 5.35
C LEU A 257 0.87 10.58 5.91
N MET A 258 0.41 11.38 6.87
CA MET A 258 -0.90 11.18 7.49
C MET A 258 -2.04 11.39 6.48
N GLU A 259 -1.90 12.34 5.58
CA GLU A 259 -2.87 12.61 4.52
C GLU A 259 -2.91 11.46 3.50
N CYS A 260 -1.77 10.99 2.99
CA CYS A 260 -1.72 9.86 2.05
C CYS A 260 -2.10 8.53 2.70
N LEU A 261 -1.64 8.24 3.92
CA LEU A 261 -2.02 7.02 4.64
C LEU A 261 -3.52 6.93 4.94
N SER A 262 -4.21 8.06 5.02
CA SER A 262 -5.66 8.10 5.23
C SER A 262 -6.41 7.42 4.07
N GLU A 263 -6.01 7.69 2.84
CA GLU A 263 -6.56 7.08 1.63
C GLU A 263 -6.23 5.57 1.56
N GLY A 264 -4.98 5.20 1.81
CA GLY A 264 -4.56 3.79 1.84
C GLY A 264 -5.31 2.96 2.90
N ARG A 265 -5.64 3.56 4.06
CA ARG A 265 -6.47 2.89 5.09
C ARG A 265 -7.92 2.69 4.66
N ALA A 266 -8.45 3.57 3.82
CA ALA A 266 -9.80 3.42 3.26
C ALA A 266 -9.87 2.28 2.25
N ASN A 267 -8.81 2.05 1.51
CA ASN A 267 -8.76 1.13 0.37
C ASN A 267 -8.10 -0.21 0.71
N SER A 268 -6.79 -0.22 0.92
CA SER A 268 -5.96 -1.43 0.84
C SER A 268 -6.34 -2.51 1.86
N LEU A 269 -6.42 -2.16 3.14
CA LEU A 269 -6.71 -3.15 4.19
C LEU A 269 -8.17 -3.61 4.21
N PRO A 270 -9.18 -2.74 4.01
CA PRO A 270 -10.55 -3.19 3.82
C PRO A 270 -10.74 -4.10 2.61
N SER A 271 -10.01 -3.88 1.50
CA SER A 271 -10.03 -4.75 0.32
C SER A 271 -9.52 -6.15 0.61
N LEU A 272 -8.38 -6.26 1.30
CA LEU A 272 -7.86 -7.57 1.75
C LEU A 272 -8.81 -8.25 2.72
N SER A 273 -9.44 -7.48 3.61
CA SER A 273 -10.40 -8.01 4.57
C SER A 273 -11.66 -8.54 3.90
N ALA A 274 -12.17 -7.83 2.89
CA ALA A 274 -13.29 -8.28 2.07
C ALA A 274 -12.95 -9.60 1.34
N ALA A 275 -11.79 -9.65 0.68
CA ALA A 275 -11.33 -10.86 -0.01
C ALA A 275 -11.24 -12.06 0.93
N GLY A 276 -10.63 -11.90 2.12
CA GLY A 276 -10.50 -12.97 3.10
C GLY A 276 -11.84 -13.48 3.63
N ALA A 277 -12.77 -12.56 3.97
CA ALA A 277 -14.09 -12.93 4.45
C ALA A 277 -14.95 -13.60 3.36
N GLN A 278 -14.96 -13.06 2.14
CA GLN A 278 -15.65 -13.64 0.98
C GLN A 278 -15.10 -15.04 0.65
N PHE A 279 -13.78 -15.23 0.70
CA PHE A 279 -13.14 -16.54 0.50
C PHE A 279 -13.59 -17.54 1.57
N ALA A 280 -13.59 -17.14 2.85
CA ALA A 280 -14.05 -17.98 3.95
C ALA A 280 -15.51 -18.42 3.76
N VAL A 281 -16.42 -17.47 3.46
CA VAL A 281 -17.84 -17.76 3.22
C VAL A 281 -18.01 -18.71 2.04
N ARG A 282 -17.38 -18.42 0.90
CA ARG A 282 -17.51 -19.20 -0.33
C ARG A 282 -17.03 -20.64 -0.16
N THR A 283 -15.84 -20.82 0.41
CA THR A 283 -15.23 -22.15 0.57
C THR A 283 -15.97 -22.98 1.61
N SER A 284 -16.34 -22.41 2.76
CA SER A 284 -17.08 -23.09 3.81
C SER A 284 -18.49 -23.47 3.34
N SER A 285 -19.20 -22.58 2.65
CA SER A 285 -20.53 -22.86 2.10
C SER A 285 -20.48 -23.98 1.06
N ALA A 286 -19.48 -23.96 0.16
CA ALA A 286 -19.30 -25.01 -0.84
C ALA A 286 -18.99 -26.37 -0.16
N TYR A 287 -18.04 -26.38 0.76
CA TYR A 287 -17.66 -27.59 1.48
C TYR A 287 -18.83 -28.19 2.27
N THR A 288 -19.53 -27.37 3.05
CA THR A 288 -20.65 -27.83 3.89
C THR A 288 -21.85 -28.31 3.07
N THR A 289 -21.97 -27.86 1.82
CA THR A 289 -23.00 -28.35 0.89
C THR A 289 -22.72 -29.79 0.42
N VAL A 290 -21.45 -30.11 0.09
CA VAL A 290 -21.07 -31.43 -0.45
C VAL A 290 -20.69 -32.44 0.64
N ARG A 291 -20.15 -32.02 1.76
CA ARG A 291 -19.82 -32.89 2.89
C ARG A 291 -21.08 -33.41 3.57
N SER A 292 -21.18 -34.72 3.70
CA SER A 292 -22.32 -35.38 4.35
C SER A 292 -21.91 -36.13 5.58
N GLN A 293 -22.71 -36.04 6.64
CA GLN A 293 -22.69 -36.86 7.86
C GLN A 293 -24.14 -37.16 8.27
N PHE A 294 -24.34 -38.27 8.94
CA PHE A 294 -25.69 -38.72 9.33
C PHE A 294 -26.70 -38.73 8.20
N LYS A 295 -26.25 -39.08 6.97
CA LYS A 295 -27.04 -39.15 5.73
C LYS A 295 -27.61 -37.81 5.23
N MET A 296 -27.03 -36.70 5.66
CA MET A 296 -27.39 -35.35 5.19
C MET A 296 -26.17 -34.45 5.07
N SER A 297 -26.31 -33.39 4.25
CA SER A 297 -25.29 -32.34 4.14
C SER A 297 -25.03 -31.70 5.50
N VAL A 298 -23.77 -31.52 5.87
CA VAL A 298 -23.42 -30.89 7.17
C VAL A 298 -23.88 -29.45 7.27
N GLY A 299 -24.03 -28.74 6.15
CA GLY A 299 -24.56 -27.39 6.10
C GLY A 299 -26.01 -27.26 6.56
N LYS A 300 -26.73 -28.38 6.75
CA LYS A 300 -28.10 -28.40 7.27
C LYS A 300 -28.19 -28.58 8.79
N PHE A 301 -27.05 -28.69 9.46
CA PHE A 301 -27.04 -28.73 10.92
C PHE A 301 -27.16 -27.32 11.49
N PRO A 302 -28.06 -27.05 12.45
CA PRO A 302 -28.27 -25.70 12.98
C PRO A 302 -27.00 -25.01 13.48
N GLY A 303 -26.08 -25.74 14.12
CA GLY A 303 -24.80 -25.17 14.58
C GLY A 303 -23.85 -24.79 13.44
N VAL A 304 -23.94 -25.42 12.27
CA VAL A 304 -23.18 -25.05 11.06
C VAL A 304 -23.86 -23.88 10.37
N GLU A 305 -25.19 -23.89 10.24
CA GLU A 305 -25.96 -22.77 9.68
C GLU A 305 -25.70 -21.46 10.44
N GLU A 306 -25.65 -21.52 11.78
CA GLU A 306 -25.34 -20.36 12.63
C GLU A 306 -23.97 -19.75 12.27
N LYS A 307 -22.93 -20.60 12.12
CA LYS A 307 -21.59 -20.13 11.75
C LYS A 307 -21.53 -19.57 10.33
N LEU A 308 -22.16 -20.22 9.37
CA LEU A 308 -22.26 -19.72 8.01
C LEU A 308 -23.00 -18.36 7.95
N ALA A 309 -24.06 -18.20 8.71
CA ALA A 309 -24.81 -16.96 8.79
C ALA A 309 -23.97 -15.82 9.44
N GLU A 310 -23.23 -16.11 10.52
CA GLU A 310 -22.31 -15.16 11.15
C GLU A 310 -21.24 -14.69 10.15
N MET A 311 -20.57 -15.62 9.48
CA MET A 311 -19.53 -15.32 8.48
C MET A 311 -20.09 -14.49 7.32
N ALA A 312 -21.27 -14.84 6.80
CA ALA A 312 -21.93 -14.10 5.73
C ALA A 312 -22.30 -12.68 6.15
N GLY A 313 -22.83 -12.51 7.38
CA GLY A 313 -23.15 -11.21 7.95
C GLY A 313 -21.91 -10.31 8.13
N LEU A 314 -20.80 -10.91 8.59
CA LEU A 314 -19.50 -10.20 8.71
C LEU A 314 -18.97 -9.78 7.34
N SER A 315 -19.00 -10.69 6.35
CA SER A 315 -18.56 -10.38 4.97
C SER A 315 -19.36 -9.22 4.38
N TYR A 316 -20.69 -9.25 4.51
CA TYR A 316 -21.55 -8.16 4.06
C TYR A 316 -21.24 -6.83 4.75
N THR A 317 -21.00 -6.87 6.06
CA THR A 317 -20.69 -5.65 6.84
C THR A 317 -19.33 -5.06 6.43
N ILE A 318 -18.32 -5.91 6.15
CA ILE A 318 -17.02 -5.49 5.63
C ILE A 318 -17.20 -4.78 4.28
N ASP A 319 -17.93 -5.39 3.35
CA ASP A 319 -18.16 -4.82 2.01
C ASP A 319 -18.91 -3.48 2.08
N ALA A 320 -19.96 -3.39 2.88
CA ALA A 320 -20.70 -2.16 3.08
C ALA A 320 -19.86 -1.03 3.70
N THR A 321 -19.04 -1.37 4.71
CA THR A 321 -18.14 -0.41 5.36
C THR A 321 -17.06 0.08 4.37
N LYS A 322 -16.47 -0.83 3.62
CA LYS A 322 -15.50 -0.54 2.55
C LYS A 322 -16.12 0.40 1.52
N ALA A 323 -17.28 0.03 0.96
CA ALA A 323 -17.96 0.81 -0.07
C ALA A 323 -18.25 2.25 0.39
N ALA A 324 -18.82 2.42 1.60
CA ALA A 324 -19.12 3.74 2.15
C ALA A 324 -17.86 4.61 2.32
N THR A 325 -16.75 4.01 2.76
CA THR A 325 -15.50 4.75 2.98
C THR A 325 -14.83 5.13 1.65
N LEU A 326 -14.85 4.23 0.66
CA LEU A 326 -14.29 4.48 -0.68
C LEU A 326 -15.05 5.59 -1.41
N GLN A 327 -16.38 5.60 -1.29
CA GLN A 327 -17.20 6.65 -1.89
C GLN A 327 -16.86 8.05 -1.36
N MET A 328 -16.49 8.16 -0.07
CA MET A 328 -15.99 9.43 0.46
C MET A 328 -14.70 9.86 -0.27
N VAL A 329 -13.78 8.93 -0.51
CA VAL A 329 -12.52 9.21 -1.24
C VAL A 329 -12.82 9.62 -2.68
N ASP A 330 -13.66 8.88 -3.39
CA ASP A 330 -14.01 9.15 -4.79
C ASP A 330 -14.77 10.47 -4.96
N ASN A 331 -15.46 10.94 -3.92
CA ASN A 331 -16.07 12.27 -3.86
C ASN A 331 -15.07 13.40 -3.50
N GLY A 332 -13.77 13.09 -3.37
CA GLY A 332 -12.74 14.06 -3.02
C GLY A 332 -12.73 14.46 -1.53
N GLU A 333 -13.36 13.67 -0.67
CA GLU A 333 -13.32 13.90 0.78
C GLU A 333 -12.05 13.29 1.39
N ASN A 334 -11.64 13.79 2.54
CA ASN A 334 -10.56 13.19 3.34
C ASN A 334 -11.14 12.42 4.54
N PRO A 335 -11.46 11.12 4.41
CA PRO A 335 -12.12 10.35 5.45
C PRO A 335 -11.15 9.84 6.54
N THR A 336 -10.37 10.70 7.17
CA THR A 336 -9.32 10.31 8.15
C THR A 336 -9.87 9.46 9.29
N VAL A 337 -11.00 9.83 9.89
CA VAL A 337 -11.62 9.05 10.97
C VAL A 337 -12.36 7.83 10.42
N PRO A 338 -13.26 7.95 9.42
CA PRO A 338 -13.91 6.78 8.82
C PRO A 338 -12.93 5.73 8.31
N SER A 339 -11.83 6.11 7.66
CA SER A 339 -10.82 5.16 7.16
C SER A 339 -10.12 4.40 8.29
N SER A 340 -9.84 5.07 9.41
CA SER A 340 -9.24 4.43 10.57
C SER A 340 -10.18 3.43 11.24
N LEU A 341 -11.48 3.77 11.35
CA LEU A 341 -12.53 2.86 11.84
C LEU A 341 -12.73 1.68 10.88
N SER A 342 -12.82 1.95 9.59
CA SER A 342 -12.95 0.94 8.54
C SER A 342 -11.80 -0.07 8.62
N LYS A 343 -10.55 0.40 8.63
CA LYS A 343 -9.37 -0.46 8.74
C LYS A 343 -9.44 -1.38 9.95
N TYR A 344 -9.73 -0.85 11.14
CA TYR A 344 -9.76 -1.63 12.37
C TYR A 344 -10.88 -2.67 12.33
N HIS A 345 -12.11 -2.24 12.09
CA HIS A 345 -13.26 -3.12 12.17
C HIS A 345 -13.27 -4.19 11.07
N THR A 346 -12.90 -3.84 9.84
CA THR A 346 -12.89 -4.83 8.74
C THR A 346 -11.84 -5.91 8.97
N THR A 347 -10.65 -5.57 9.48
CA THR A 347 -9.62 -6.57 9.78
C THR A 347 -10.01 -7.49 10.94
N GLU A 348 -10.66 -6.99 12.00
CA GLU A 348 -11.12 -7.83 13.10
C GLU A 348 -12.33 -8.71 12.70
N MET A 349 -13.26 -8.18 11.91
CA MET A 349 -14.37 -8.96 11.36
C MET A 349 -13.89 -10.07 10.42
N MET A 350 -12.88 -9.80 9.59
CA MET A 350 -12.27 -10.82 8.74
C MET A 350 -11.65 -11.94 9.58
N ARG A 351 -10.92 -11.62 10.66
CA ARG A 351 -10.36 -12.64 11.58
C ARG A 351 -11.47 -13.54 12.11
N THR A 352 -12.56 -12.95 12.61
CA THR A 352 -13.69 -13.73 13.12
C THR A 352 -14.31 -14.63 12.04
N ALA A 353 -14.45 -14.12 10.81
CA ALA A 353 -14.95 -14.92 9.69
C ALA A 353 -14.01 -16.09 9.33
N LEU A 354 -12.69 -15.87 9.32
CA LEU A 354 -11.69 -16.89 9.05
C LEU A 354 -11.61 -17.94 10.17
N ASP A 355 -11.73 -17.50 11.43
CA ASP A 355 -11.73 -18.44 12.59
C ASP A 355 -13.01 -19.31 12.62
N GLY A 356 -14.08 -18.88 11.96
CA GLY A 356 -15.34 -19.63 11.80
C GLY A 356 -15.31 -20.66 10.66
N ALA A 357 -14.34 -20.53 9.74
CA ALA A 357 -14.25 -21.35 8.53
C ALA A 357 -13.45 -22.64 8.76
#